data_228a8f64719a24f8018db41c797ee603
#
_entry.id   228a8f64719a24f8018db41c797ee603
#
_cell.length_a   1.000
_cell.length_b   1.000
_cell.length_c   1.000
_cell.angle_alpha   90.00
_cell.angle_beta   90.00
_cell.angle_gamma   90.00
#
_symmetry.space_group_name_H-M   'P 1'
#
loop_
_entity.id
_entity.type
_entity.pdbx_description
1 polymer ?
#
loop_
_entity_poly.entity_id
_entity_poly.type
_entity_poly.pdbx_seq_one_letter_code
_entity_poly.pdbx_strand_id
1 'polypeptide(L)'
;GVIINTLNGDQNVAFFKQIQDAGITPSNGYYVMNYSIAEEEISTIGPEFLEGHYGAWNYMMSIDTPESKKFAADFKALYGSDRVVADPQESAYNMVYLWKQAVEDAGTFENSAVREALVGQTFDAPQGPVEVMPNHHLAQTVRIGLIKPEGGFEILEETDGVVYPQAWNQF
;
A
#
# COMPACT_ATOMS: atom_id res chain seq x y z
N GLY A 1 -23.04 -8.05 4.95
CA GLY A 1 -22.72 -7.86 3.51
C GLY A 1 -21.34 -7.30 3.33
N VAL A 2 -20.77 -7.44 2.13
CA VAL A 2 -19.45 -6.88 1.78
C VAL A 2 -19.62 -5.93 0.61
N ILE A 3 -19.03 -4.74 0.72
CA ILE A 3 -18.95 -3.72 -0.33
C ILE A 3 -17.50 -3.67 -0.79
N ILE A 4 -17.28 -3.76 -2.10
CA ILE A 4 -15.97 -3.56 -2.72
C ILE A 4 -15.87 -2.08 -3.12
N ASN A 5 -14.93 -1.36 -2.49
CA ASN A 5 -14.75 0.06 -2.71
C ASN A 5 -13.50 0.32 -3.56
N THR A 6 -13.72 0.91 -4.73
CA THR A 6 -12.68 1.38 -5.66
C THR A 6 -12.75 2.89 -5.93
N LEU A 7 -13.47 3.64 -5.09
CA LEU A 7 -13.47 5.10 -5.15
C LEU A 7 -12.10 5.65 -4.77
N ASN A 8 -11.66 6.71 -5.42
CA ASN A 8 -10.41 7.38 -5.13
C ASN A 8 -10.63 8.83 -4.66
N GLY A 9 -9.75 9.29 -3.77
CA GLY A 9 -9.71 10.68 -3.33
C GLY A 9 -10.89 11.09 -2.46
N ASP A 10 -11.22 12.38 -2.49
CA ASP A 10 -12.15 13.05 -1.58
C ASP A 10 -13.56 12.50 -1.55
N GLN A 11 -13.96 11.76 -2.59
CA GLN A 11 -15.28 11.11 -2.64
C GLN A 11 -15.45 10.08 -1.51
N ASN A 12 -14.38 9.50 -1.03
CA ASN A 12 -14.41 8.56 0.10
C ASN A 12 -14.91 9.22 1.39
N VAL A 13 -14.61 10.50 1.61
CA VAL A 13 -15.10 11.25 2.79
C VAL A 13 -16.63 11.25 2.83
N ALA A 14 -17.25 11.60 1.72
CA ALA A 14 -18.71 11.60 1.62
C ALA A 14 -19.29 10.18 1.68
N PHE A 15 -18.66 9.24 1.00
CA PHE A 15 -19.09 7.85 0.95
C PHE A 15 -19.18 7.23 2.35
N PHE A 16 -18.10 7.29 3.14
CA PHE A 16 -18.08 6.67 4.47
C PHE A 16 -19.05 7.33 5.45
N LYS A 17 -19.21 8.66 5.41
CA LYS A 17 -20.23 9.35 6.20
C LYS A 17 -21.63 8.91 5.85
N GLN A 18 -21.93 8.82 4.55
CA GLN A 18 -23.28 8.44 4.08
C GLN A 18 -23.63 6.98 4.40
N ILE A 19 -22.69 6.03 4.25
CA ILE A 19 -22.97 4.64 4.60
C ILE A 19 -23.13 4.45 6.10
N GLN A 20 -22.39 5.20 6.92
CA GLN A 20 -22.57 5.20 8.37
C GLN A 20 -23.95 5.75 8.75
N ASP A 21 -24.37 6.89 8.18
CA ASP A 21 -25.70 7.47 8.41
C ASP A 21 -26.83 6.52 7.96
N ALA A 22 -26.59 5.72 6.94
CA ALA A 22 -27.51 4.70 6.46
C ALA A 22 -27.49 3.40 7.31
N GLY A 23 -26.67 3.33 8.36
CA GLY A 23 -26.53 2.14 9.21
C GLY A 23 -25.79 0.98 8.55
N ILE A 24 -25.02 1.26 7.48
CA ILE A 24 -24.16 0.29 6.80
C ILE A 24 -22.80 0.31 7.51
N THR A 25 -22.72 -0.43 8.62
CA THR A 25 -21.57 -0.43 9.52
C THR A 25 -21.15 -1.86 9.90
N PRO A 26 -19.91 -2.08 10.35
CA PRO A 26 -19.47 -3.39 10.84
C PRO A 26 -20.33 -3.94 11.95
N SER A 27 -20.84 -3.11 12.87
CA SER A 27 -21.74 -3.51 13.96
C SER A 27 -23.08 -4.05 13.45
N ASN A 28 -23.50 -3.66 12.25
CA ASN A 28 -24.70 -4.15 11.58
C ASN A 28 -24.41 -5.27 10.55
N GLY A 29 -23.18 -5.80 10.55
CA GLY A 29 -22.77 -6.90 9.67
C GLY A 29 -22.46 -6.48 8.24
N TYR A 30 -22.10 -5.21 8.01
CA TYR A 30 -21.67 -4.69 6.71
C TYR A 30 -20.20 -4.28 6.77
N TYR A 31 -19.43 -4.75 5.81
CA TYR A 31 -18.00 -4.48 5.72
C TYR A 31 -17.65 -3.88 4.36
N VAL A 32 -16.72 -2.95 4.36
CA VAL A 32 -16.13 -2.41 3.13
C VAL A 32 -14.71 -2.93 2.99
N MET A 33 -14.39 -3.53 1.84
CA MET A 33 -13.03 -3.84 1.43
C MET A 33 -12.54 -2.72 0.53
N ASN A 34 -11.51 -2.01 0.97
CA ASN A 34 -10.96 -0.83 0.34
C ASN A 34 -9.67 -1.15 -0.43
N TYR A 35 -9.52 -0.54 -1.60
CA TYR A 35 -8.32 -0.59 -2.43
C TYR A 35 -7.70 0.80 -2.68
N SER A 36 -8.20 1.82 -2.00
CA SER A 36 -7.75 3.22 -2.12
C SER A 36 -7.80 3.98 -0.80
N ILE A 37 -8.03 3.29 0.32
CA ILE A 37 -7.96 3.86 1.67
C ILE A 37 -6.74 3.27 2.36
N ALA A 38 -5.74 4.10 2.59
CA ALA A 38 -4.54 3.77 3.34
C ALA A 38 -4.45 4.66 4.59
N GLU A 39 -3.32 4.68 5.27
CA GLU A 39 -3.17 5.37 6.57
C GLU A 39 -3.46 6.87 6.49
N GLU A 40 -3.10 7.53 5.38
CA GLU A 40 -3.37 8.98 5.21
C GLU A 40 -4.86 9.26 5.04
N GLU A 41 -5.56 8.46 4.23
CA GLU A 41 -7.00 8.59 4.05
C GLU A 41 -7.75 8.28 5.35
N ILE A 42 -7.31 7.26 6.12
CA ILE A 42 -7.89 6.94 7.44
C ILE A 42 -7.76 8.15 8.36
N SER A 43 -6.58 8.79 8.39
CA SER A 43 -6.34 9.98 9.21
C SER A 43 -7.18 11.18 8.77
N THR A 44 -7.44 11.33 7.46
CA THR A 44 -8.15 12.47 6.89
C THR A 44 -9.67 12.33 7.00
N ILE A 45 -10.20 11.12 6.74
CA ILE A 45 -11.64 10.84 6.80
C ILE A 45 -12.13 10.82 8.25
N GLY A 46 -11.29 10.29 9.14
CA GLY A 46 -11.56 10.02 10.54
C GLY A 46 -11.73 8.52 10.80
N PRO A 47 -10.91 7.95 11.71
CA PRO A 47 -10.97 6.52 12.03
C PRO A 47 -12.36 6.06 12.46
N GLU A 48 -13.15 6.93 13.11
CA GLU A 48 -14.51 6.66 13.59
C GLU A 48 -15.51 6.31 12.49
N PHE A 49 -15.22 6.69 11.22
CA PHE A 49 -16.03 6.32 10.06
C PHE A 49 -15.56 5.03 9.39
N LEU A 50 -14.35 4.59 9.72
CA LEU A 50 -13.63 3.53 8.99
C LEU A 50 -13.33 2.31 9.83
N GLU A 51 -13.40 2.40 11.16
CA GLU A 51 -13.06 1.30 12.06
C GLU A 51 -13.86 0.03 11.74
N GLY A 52 -13.19 -1.12 11.77
CA GLY A 52 -13.80 -2.42 11.48
C GLY A 52 -14.02 -2.71 10.00
N HIS A 53 -13.72 -1.78 9.10
CA HIS A 53 -13.62 -2.02 7.66
C HIS A 53 -12.21 -2.51 7.29
N TYR A 54 -12.01 -2.96 6.07
CA TYR A 54 -10.77 -3.59 5.62
C TYR A 54 -10.08 -2.79 4.52
N GLY A 55 -8.76 -2.94 4.42
CA GLY A 55 -7.95 -2.49 3.29
C GLY A 55 -7.06 -3.60 2.76
N ALA A 56 -6.80 -3.59 1.46
CA ALA A 56 -5.84 -4.49 0.81
C ALA A 56 -4.71 -3.66 0.19
N TRP A 57 -3.48 -3.86 0.71
CA TRP A 57 -2.28 -3.13 0.32
C TRP A 57 -1.04 -4.02 0.32
N ASN A 58 0.02 -3.56 -0.31
CA ASN A 58 1.33 -4.21 -0.23
C ASN A 58 2.10 -3.74 1.01
N TYR A 59 2.07 -2.44 1.29
CA TYR A 59 2.65 -1.85 2.49
C TYR A 59 1.54 -1.39 3.46
N MET A 60 1.76 -1.64 4.74
CA MET A 60 1.04 -1.04 5.86
C MET A 60 2.06 -0.60 6.91
N MET A 61 1.91 0.60 7.47
CA MET A 61 2.87 1.14 8.45
C MET A 61 3.02 0.26 9.72
N SER A 62 2.09 -0.65 9.94
CA SER A 62 2.10 -1.63 11.04
C SER A 62 2.99 -2.87 10.78
N ILE A 63 3.63 -2.99 9.62
CA ILE A 63 4.59 -4.08 9.35
C ILE A 63 5.73 -4.03 10.36
N ASP A 64 5.95 -5.15 11.05
CA ASP A 64 6.93 -5.27 12.14
C ASP A 64 8.29 -5.82 11.66
N THR A 65 8.92 -5.09 10.72
CA THR A 65 10.29 -5.38 10.27
C THR A 65 11.22 -4.21 10.56
N PRO A 66 12.54 -4.43 10.67
CA PRO A 66 13.51 -3.34 10.83
C PRO A 66 13.43 -2.31 9.70
N GLU A 67 13.25 -2.76 8.45
CA GLU A 67 13.18 -1.94 7.24
C GLU A 67 11.94 -1.03 7.29
N SER A 68 10.77 -1.59 7.60
CA SER A 68 9.52 -0.84 7.74
C SER A 68 9.61 0.20 8.87
N LYS A 69 10.10 -0.20 10.03
CA LYS A 69 10.29 0.70 11.18
C LYS A 69 11.24 1.85 10.86
N LYS A 70 12.36 1.54 10.19
CA LYS A 70 13.31 2.55 9.77
C LYS A 70 12.70 3.53 8.78
N PHE A 71 12.01 3.03 7.74
CA PHE A 71 11.34 3.84 6.74
C PHE A 71 10.31 4.79 7.37
N ALA A 72 9.44 4.27 8.24
CA ALA A 72 8.44 5.07 8.94
C ALA A 72 9.09 6.12 9.87
N ALA A 73 10.19 5.77 10.56
CA ALA A 73 10.92 6.70 11.43
C ALA A 73 11.62 7.81 10.64
N ASP A 74 12.28 7.48 9.54
CA ASP A 74 12.95 8.44 8.66
C ASP A 74 11.93 9.40 8.02
N PHE A 75 10.78 8.88 7.58
CA PHE A 75 9.69 9.69 7.05
C PHE A 75 9.18 10.70 8.08
N LYS A 76 8.92 10.23 9.31
CA LYS A 76 8.47 11.10 10.41
C LYS A 76 9.51 12.13 10.81
N ALA A 77 10.79 11.76 10.81
CA ALA A 77 11.87 12.70 11.11
C ALA A 77 11.97 13.83 10.07
N LEU A 78 11.65 13.54 8.81
CA LEU A 78 11.75 14.50 7.71
C LEU A 78 10.49 15.37 7.56
N TYR A 79 9.30 14.79 7.76
CA TYR A 79 8.02 15.44 7.44
C TYR A 79 7.16 15.79 8.66
N GLY A 80 7.52 15.32 9.86
CA GLY A 80 6.81 15.58 11.12
C GLY A 80 6.42 14.29 11.85
N SER A 81 6.52 14.32 13.17
CA SER A 81 6.30 13.14 14.04
C SER A 81 4.85 12.62 14.05
N ASP A 82 3.91 13.48 13.69
CA ASP A 82 2.47 13.21 13.57
C ASP A 82 2.07 12.63 12.20
N ARG A 83 3.01 12.63 11.24
CA ARG A 83 2.75 12.11 9.90
C ARG A 83 2.67 10.59 9.90
N VAL A 84 1.79 10.08 9.07
CA VAL A 84 1.72 8.66 8.71
C VAL A 84 2.31 8.46 7.32
N VAL A 85 2.76 7.26 7.02
CA VAL A 85 3.24 6.87 5.70
C VAL A 85 2.44 5.65 5.25
N ALA A 86 2.08 5.64 3.99
CA ALA A 86 1.19 4.66 3.40
C ALA A 86 1.83 3.98 2.17
N ASP A 87 1.16 2.98 1.61
CA ASP A 87 1.62 2.23 0.44
C ASP A 87 2.05 3.11 -0.75
N PRO A 88 1.33 4.18 -1.17
CA PRO A 88 1.78 5.01 -2.29
C PRO A 88 3.14 5.70 -2.06
N GLN A 89 3.43 6.13 -0.84
CA GLN A 89 4.73 6.74 -0.50
C GLN A 89 5.83 5.68 -0.47
N GLU A 90 5.54 4.50 0.04
CA GLU A 90 6.47 3.37 0.06
C GLU A 90 6.80 2.90 -1.36
N SER A 91 5.80 2.78 -2.22
CA SER A 91 5.98 2.44 -3.63
C SER A 91 6.85 3.46 -4.37
N ALA A 92 6.67 4.76 -4.09
CA ALA A 92 7.52 5.82 -4.65
C ALA A 92 8.97 5.71 -4.15
N TYR A 93 9.17 5.38 -2.88
CA TYR A 93 10.49 5.13 -2.31
C TYR A 93 11.18 3.95 -2.99
N ASN A 94 10.51 2.81 -3.12
CA ASN A 94 11.05 1.63 -3.78
C ASN A 94 11.45 1.91 -5.23
N MET A 95 10.62 2.63 -5.96
CA MET A 95 10.88 3.00 -7.35
C MET A 95 12.20 3.76 -7.51
N VAL A 96 12.54 4.67 -6.60
CA VAL A 96 13.80 5.42 -6.66
C VAL A 96 15.01 4.50 -6.50
N TYR A 97 14.96 3.55 -5.58
CA TYR A 97 16.07 2.60 -5.36
C TYR A 97 16.23 1.61 -6.51
N LEU A 98 15.13 1.05 -7.00
CA LEU A 98 15.14 0.15 -8.16
C LEU A 98 15.67 0.87 -9.42
N TRP A 99 15.22 2.11 -9.64
CA TRP A 99 15.72 2.93 -10.74
C TRP A 99 17.22 3.23 -10.60
N LYS A 100 17.67 3.57 -9.38
CA LYS A 100 19.10 3.82 -9.11
C LYS A 100 19.95 2.60 -9.49
N GLN A 101 19.55 1.41 -9.04
CA GLN A 101 20.24 0.16 -9.35
C GLN A 101 20.30 -0.08 -10.87
N ALA A 102 19.16 0.12 -11.56
CA ALA A 102 19.09 -0.04 -13.00
C ALA A 102 19.99 0.95 -13.77
N VAL A 103 20.11 2.19 -13.30
CA VAL A 103 21.03 3.19 -13.88
C VAL A 103 22.49 2.79 -13.66
N GLU A 104 22.83 2.31 -12.47
CA GLU A 104 24.18 1.85 -12.14
C GLU A 104 24.57 0.64 -13.01
N ASP A 105 23.68 -0.32 -13.20
CA ASP A 105 23.91 -1.50 -14.04
C ASP A 105 23.98 -1.14 -15.53
N ALA A 106 23.12 -0.24 -16.01
CA ALA A 106 23.13 0.23 -17.38
C ALA A 106 24.35 1.11 -17.72
N GLY A 107 24.97 1.73 -16.69
CA GLY A 107 26.07 2.68 -16.85
C GLY A 107 25.69 3.96 -17.61
N THR A 108 24.39 4.26 -17.73
CA THR A 108 23.85 5.41 -18.47
C THR A 108 22.46 5.79 -17.96
N PHE A 109 22.02 7.04 -18.27
CA PHE A 109 20.66 7.52 -18.03
C PHE A 109 19.74 7.33 -19.27
N GLU A 110 20.22 6.66 -20.32
CA GLU A 110 19.42 6.40 -21.49
C GLU A 110 18.21 5.52 -21.16
N ASN A 111 17.00 6.02 -21.49
CA ASN A 111 15.73 5.38 -21.07
C ASN A 111 15.61 3.92 -21.49
N SER A 112 16.01 3.59 -22.72
CA SER A 112 15.94 2.22 -23.24
C SER A 112 16.85 1.27 -22.45
N ALA A 113 18.10 1.68 -22.19
CA ALA A 113 19.07 0.88 -21.46
C ALA A 113 18.67 0.71 -19.98
N VAL A 114 18.23 1.78 -19.33
CA VAL A 114 17.76 1.72 -17.94
C VAL A 114 16.51 0.84 -17.82
N ARG A 115 15.59 0.94 -18.77
CA ARG A 115 14.37 0.11 -18.79
C ARG A 115 14.68 -1.38 -18.96
N GLU A 116 15.67 -1.73 -19.80
CA GLU A 116 16.13 -3.11 -19.93
C GLU A 116 16.80 -3.61 -18.65
N ALA A 117 17.68 -2.79 -18.05
CA ALA A 117 18.39 -3.11 -16.81
C ALA A 117 17.47 -3.18 -15.59
N LEU A 118 16.28 -2.55 -15.65
CA LEU A 118 15.31 -2.56 -14.56
C LEU A 118 14.71 -3.96 -14.32
N VAL A 119 14.57 -4.77 -15.37
CA VAL A 119 14.00 -6.12 -15.25
C VAL A 119 14.93 -7.02 -14.44
N GLY A 120 14.40 -7.67 -13.41
CA GLY A 120 15.15 -8.54 -12.50
C GLY A 120 15.82 -7.79 -11.34
N GLN A 121 15.72 -6.45 -11.27
CA GLN A 121 16.17 -5.72 -10.09
C GLN A 121 15.35 -6.13 -8.87
N THR A 122 16.03 -6.32 -7.74
CA THR A 122 15.42 -6.66 -6.46
C THR A 122 15.74 -5.60 -5.42
N PHE A 123 14.85 -5.43 -4.45
CA PHE A 123 15.05 -4.52 -3.34
C PHE A 123 14.43 -5.07 -2.06
N ASP A 124 15.17 -5.01 -0.95
CA ASP A 124 14.65 -5.30 0.39
C ASP A 124 13.85 -4.08 0.87
N ALA A 125 12.63 -3.98 0.38
CA ALA A 125 11.75 -2.85 0.58
C ALA A 125 11.14 -2.84 2.00
N PRO A 126 10.59 -1.70 2.46
CA PRO A 126 9.85 -1.66 3.74
C PRO A 126 8.70 -2.64 3.84
N GLN A 127 8.05 -2.97 2.72
CA GLN A 127 7.00 -3.99 2.65
C GLN A 127 7.52 -5.44 2.66
N GLY A 128 8.81 -5.65 2.49
CA GLY A 128 9.46 -6.92 2.24
C GLY A 128 10.09 -6.98 0.84
N PRO A 129 10.69 -8.10 0.46
CA PRO A 129 11.38 -8.22 -0.82
C PRO A 129 10.45 -7.94 -2.01
N VAL A 130 10.96 -7.18 -2.98
CA VAL A 130 10.30 -6.92 -4.26
C VAL A 130 11.24 -7.24 -5.42
N GLU A 131 10.67 -7.64 -6.57
CA GLU A 131 11.40 -7.92 -7.80
C GLU A 131 10.67 -7.31 -9.00
N VAL A 132 11.40 -6.67 -9.90
CA VAL A 132 10.84 -6.15 -11.16
C VAL A 132 10.74 -7.27 -12.18
N MET A 133 9.51 -7.61 -12.55
CA MET A 133 9.24 -8.68 -13.50
C MET A 133 9.35 -8.20 -14.97
N PRO A 134 9.44 -9.13 -15.95
CA PRO A 134 9.56 -8.79 -17.38
C PRO A 134 8.43 -7.89 -17.92
N ASN A 135 7.27 -7.87 -17.27
CA ASN A 135 6.15 -6.98 -17.59
C ASN A 135 6.24 -5.61 -16.90
N HIS A 136 7.35 -5.32 -16.21
CA HIS A 136 7.64 -4.11 -15.44
C HIS A 136 6.69 -3.86 -14.24
N HIS A 137 5.99 -4.87 -13.78
CA HIS A 137 5.31 -4.85 -12.48
C HIS A 137 6.22 -5.50 -11.42
N LEU A 138 5.91 -5.23 -10.15
CA LEU A 138 6.63 -5.85 -9.04
C LEU A 138 5.98 -7.18 -8.63
N ALA A 139 6.80 -8.19 -8.42
CA ALA A 139 6.44 -9.31 -7.55
C ALA A 139 6.55 -8.82 -6.11
N GLN A 140 5.47 -8.95 -5.33
CA GLN A 140 5.38 -8.37 -3.98
C GLN A 140 4.32 -9.06 -3.13
N THR A 141 4.45 -8.96 -1.82
CA THR A 141 3.48 -9.48 -0.86
C THR A 141 2.21 -8.62 -0.85
N VAL A 142 1.06 -9.26 -0.70
CA VAL A 142 -0.24 -8.57 -0.52
C VAL A 142 -0.76 -8.84 0.88
N ARG A 143 -1.31 -7.79 1.52
CA ARG A 143 -1.85 -7.84 2.87
C ARG A 143 -3.29 -7.39 2.92
N ILE A 144 -4.04 -8.01 3.83
CA ILE A 144 -5.37 -7.55 4.23
C ILE A 144 -5.28 -7.08 5.67
N GLY A 145 -5.64 -5.84 5.90
CA GLY A 145 -5.67 -5.22 7.21
C GLY A 145 -7.07 -4.78 7.62
N LEU A 146 -7.34 -4.90 8.91
CA LEU A 146 -8.50 -4.33 9.59
C LEU A 146 -8.16 -2.91 10.03
N ILE A 147 -9.03 -1.95 9.74
CA ILE A 147 -8.85 -0.57 10.21
C ILE A 147 -9.20 -0.51 11.69
N LYS A 148 -8.25 0.01 12.48
CA LYS A 148 -8.36 0.11 13.93
C LYS A 148 -9.07 1.38 14.39
N PRO A 149 -9.65 1.39 15.61
CA PRO A 149 -10.31 2.57 16.19
C PRO A 149 -9.39 3.79 16.31
N GLU A 150 -8.11 3.57 16.61
CA GLU A 150 -7.09 4.62 16.72
C GLU A 150 -6.48 5.01 15.36
N GLY A 151 -6.93 4.40 14.28
CA GLY A 151 -6.39 4.57 12.93
C GLY A 151 -5.29 3.56 12.58
N GLY A 152 -4.94 3.52 11.29
CA GLY A 152 -4.01 2.53 10.74
C GLY A 152 -4.61 1.13 10.67
N PHE A 153 -3.76 0.15 10.40
CA PHE A 153 -4.18 -1.24 10.17
C PHE A 153 -3.66 -2.21 11.23
N GLU A 154 -4.48 -3.20 11.55
CA GLU A 154 -4.06 -4.49 12.07
C GLU A 154 -3.98 -5.46 10.89
N ILE A 155 -2.81 -6.02 10.60
CA ILE A 155 -2.63 -6.98 9.51
C ILE A 155 -3.25 -8.31 9.95
N LEU A 156 -4.27 -8.77 9.22
CA LEU A 156 -4.96 -10.03 9.50
C LEU A 156 -4.46 -11.17 8.66
N GLU A 157 -4.14 -10.89 7.39
CA GLU A 157 -3.72 -11.86 6.41
C GLU A 157 -2.58 -11.29 5.56
N GLU A 158 -1.70 -12.19 5.16
CA GLU A 158 -0.59 -11.92 4.27
C GLU A 158 -0.45 -13.10 3.31
N THR A 159 -0.14 -12.84 2.05
CA THR A 159 0.11 -13.91 1.09
C THR A 159 1.36 -14.72 1.49
N ASP A 160 1.35 -16.02 1.20
CA ASP A 160 2.52 -16.89 1.41
C ASP A 160 3.61 -16.55 0.37
N GLY A 161 4.43 -15.55 0.72
CA GLY A 161 5.44 -14.95 -0.15
C GLY A 161 4.88 -13.99 -1.19
N VAL A 162 5.71 -13.70 -2.19
CA VAL A 162 5.37 -12.71 -3.22
C VAL A 162 4.35 -13.24 -4.23
N VAL A 163 3.44 -12.37 -4.64
CA VAL A 163 2.52 -12.60 -5.75
C VAL A 163 3.18 -12.15 -7.04
N TYR A 164 3.32 -13.05 -8.00
CA TYR A 164 3.88 -12.74 -9.31
C TYR A 164 2.81 -12.10 -10.21
N PRO A 165 3.07 -10.91 -10.75
CA PRO A 165 2.09 -10.22 -11.60
C PRO A 165 1.92 -10.94 -12.93
N GLN A 166 0.68 -11.23 -13.28
CA GLN A 166 0.31 -11.82 -14.56
C GLN A 166 -0.37 -10.76 -15.43
N ALA A 167 0.20 -10.50 -16.62
CA ALA A 167 -0.46 -9.64 -17.59
C ALA A 167 -1.66 -10.39 -18.18
N TRP A 168 -2.83 -9.75 -18.20
CA TRP A 168 -4.02 -10.23 -18.89
C TRP A 168 -4.38 -11.68 -18.53
N ASN A 169 -4.72 -11.88 -17.26
CA ASN A 169 -5.23 -13.16 -16.82
C ASN A 169 -6.45 -13.55 -17.70
N GLN A 170 -6.32 -14.63 -18.43
CA GLN A 170 -7.44 -15.17 -19.21
C GLN A 170 -8.35 -15.91 -18.21
N PHE A 171 -9.52 -15.36 -17.99
CA PHE A 171 -10.57 -15.99 -17.22
C PHE A 171 -11.32 -17.01 -18.08
#